data_aa3b2db6cbee510c2f6b6fe56bcd9e23
#
_entry.id   aa3b2db6cbee510c2f6b6fe56bcd9e23
#
_cell.length_a   1.000
_cell.length_b   1.000
_cell.length_c   1.000
_cell.angle_alpha   90.00
_cell.angle_beta   90.00
_cell.angle_gamma   90.00
#
_symmetry.space_group_name_H-M   'P 1'
#
loop_
_entity.id
_entity.type
_entity.pdbx_description
1 polymer ?
#
loop_
_entity_poly.entity_id
_entity_poly.type
_entity_poly.pdbx_seq_one_letter_code
_entity_poly.pdbx_strand_id
1 'polypeptide(L)'
;SLEAQIVRISDAIAYLAHDILDAIRSKFLTIDQFPPKIIEKLGKRHSERINTIVTDVIINSLDCVDNDLIKDQLGWEDNLLNGEMPWIRMSKELSEIFTELRNYMFKNFYHIISDSDIGITASKIIEVIFEYLCNNDKLIPKWIRDISNTKEVAVSDYLCGMTDNFALSFAENIYPGISKEIFQGRI
;
A
#
# COMPACT_ATOMS: atom_id res chain seq x y z
N SER A 1 -19.25 -3.68 -4.91
CA SER A 1 -20.00 -2.41 -5.12
C SER A 1 -19.12 -1.37 -5.80
N LEU A 2 -19.70 -0.30 -6.30
CA LEU A 2 -18.97 0.83 -6.91
C LEU A 2 -18.09 1.53 -5.87
N GLU A 3 -18.56 1.66 -4.64
CA GLU A 3 -17.81 2.25 -3.53
C GLU A 3 -16.53 1.43 -3.24
N ALA A 4 -16.61 0.11 -3.27
CA ALA A 4 -15.44 -0.75 -3.09
C ALA A 4 -14.41 -0.56 -4.23
N GLN A 5 -14.86 -0.34 -5.47
CA GLN A 5 -13.98 -0.04 -6.59
C GLN A 5 -13.30 1.34 -6.42
N ILE A 6 -14.08 2.36 -5.96
CA ILE A 6 -13.52 3.68 -5.66
C ILE A 6 -12.45 3.58 -4.57
N VAL A 7 -12.75 2.90 -3.47
CA VAL A 7 -11.77 2.72 -2.37
C VAL A 7 -10.51 2.03 -2.88
N ARG A 8 -10.64 0.94 -3.62
CA ARG A 8 -9.51 0.17 -4.15
C ARG A 8 -8.61 1.01 -5.06
N ILE A 9 -9.18 1.79 -6.00
CA ILE A 9 -8.39 2.59 -6.93
C ILE A 9 -7.77 3.79 -6.21
N SER A 10 -8.49 4.41 -5.29
CA SER A 10 -8.01 5.54 -4.49
C SER A 10 -6.85 5.13 -3.58
N ASP A 11 -6.94 3.97 -2.96
CA ASP A 11 -5.88 3.39 -2.14
C ASP A 11 -4.59 3.20 -2.96
N ALA A 12 -4.69 2.55 -4.12
CA ALA A 12 -3.55 2.34 -5.00
C ALA A 12 -2.90 3.66 -5.46
N ILE A 13 -3.71 4.69 -5.76
CA ILE A 13 -3.23 6.02 -6.16
C ILE A 13 -2.53 6.71 -4.99
N ALA A 14 -3.16 6.69 -3.82
CA ALA A 14 -2.64 7.35 -2.62
C ALA A 14 -1.30 6.74 -2.20
N TYR A 15 -1.22 5.42 -2.09
CA TYR A 15 0.03 4.73 -1.75
C TYR A 15 1.16 5.10 -2.71
N LEU A 16 0.97 4.88 -4.00
CA LEU A 16 2.03 5.14 -4.97
C LEU A 16 2.47 6.62 -4.97
N ALA A 17 1.52 7.55 -4.85
CA ALA A 17 1.83 8.97 -4.84
C ALA A 17 2.61 9.40 -3.58
N HIS A 18 2.25 8.85 -2.41
CA HIS A 18 2.94 9.12 -1.15
C HIS A 18 4.32 8.47 -1.11
N ASP A 19 4.46 7.23 -1.56
CA ASP A 19 5.76 6.54 -1.61
C ASP A 19 6.77 7.29 -2.49
N ILE A 20 6.32 7.83 -3.63
CA ILE A 20 7.17 8.69 -4.47
C ILE A 20 7.59 9.96 -3.70
N LEU A 21 6.66 10.57 -2.98
CA LEU A 21 6.95 11.77 -2.20
C LEU A 21 7.98 11.47 -1.10
N ASP A 22 7.84 10.33 -0.43
CA ASP A 22 8.74 9.91 0.63
C ASP A 22 10.12 9.50 0.09
N ALA A 23 10.17 8.82 -1.05
CA ALA A 23 11.42 8.51 -1.75
C ALA A 23 12.21 9.78 -2.13
N ILE A 24 11.50 10.83 -2.56
CA ILE A 24 12.11 12.12 -2.90
C ILE A 24 12.53 12.89 -1.63
N ARG A 25 11.68 12.95 -0.61
CA ARG A 25 11.97 13.64 0.66
C ARG A 25 13.13 13.01 1.41
N SER A 26 13.23 11.70 1.40
CA SER A 26 14.36 10.95 1.99
C SER A 26 15.63 11.06 1.16
N LYS A 27 15.59 11.74 0.00
CA LYS A 27 16.68 11.86 -0.99
C LYS A 27 17.15 10.51 -1.54
N PHE A 28 16.31 9.50 -1.47
CA PHE A 28 16.56 8.20 -2.03
C PHE A 28 16.44 8.22 -3.56
N LEU A 29 15.42 8.94 -4.06
CA LEU A 29 15.25 9.23 -5.47
C LEU A 29 15.18 10.74 -5.71
N THR A 30 15.49 11.14 -6.93
CA THR A 30 15.24 12.51 -7.41
C THR A 30 14.25 12.47 -8.57
N ILE A 31 13.51 13.55 -8.78
CA ILE A 31 12.48 13.60 -9.83
C ILE A 31 13.05 13.36 -11.23
N ASP A 32 14.31 13.74 -11.47
CA ASP A 32 14.97 13.61 -12.77
C ASP A 32 15.38 12.15 -13.10
N GLN A 33 15.32 11.24 -12.12
CA GLN A 33 15.57 9.82 -12.34
C GLN A 33 14.35 9.07 -12.87
N PHE A 34 13.15 9.67 -12.77
CA PHE A 34 11.95 9.04 -13.31
C PHE A 34 11.92 9.07 -14.83
N PRO A 35 11.36 8.05 -15.49
CA PRO A 35 11.20 8.03 -16.94
C PRO A 35 10.52 9.31 -17.46
N PRO A 36 11.07 9.97 -18.50
CA PRO A 36 10.54 11.24 -19.00
C PRO A 36 9.05 11.19 -19.35
N LYS A 37 8.60 10.08 -19.93
CA LYS A 37 7.19 9.84 -20.27
C LYS A 37 6.26 9.94 -19.06
N ILE A 38 6.69 9.42 -17.90
CA ILE A 38 5.91 9.48 -16.64
C ILE A 38 5.80 10.92 -16.17
N ILE A 39 6.93 11.66 -16.19
CA ILE A 39 6.96 13.06 -15.77
C ILE A 39 6.12 13.95 -16.69
N GLU A 40 6.21 13.74 -17.99
CA GLU A 40 5.43 14.49 -19.00
C GLU A 40 3.93 14.28 -18.80
N LYS A 41 3.50 13.05 -18.54
CA LYS A 41 2.08 12.70 -18.40
C LYS A 41 1.50 13.07 -17.03
N LEU A 42 2.24 12.80 -15.94
CA LEU A 42 1.73 12.94 -14.57
C LEU A 42 2.16 14.24 -13.88
N GLY A 43 3.16 14.94 -14.41
CA GLY A 43 3.73 16.13 -13.79
C GLY A 43 4.85 15.85 -12.79
N LYS A 44 5.56 16.91 -12.41
CA LYS A 44 6.71 16.84 -11.49
C LYS A 44 6.29 16.88 -10.01
N ARG A 45 5.23 17.61 -9.69
CA ARG A 45 4.77 17.80 -8.31
C ARG A 45 3.83 16.69 -7.86
N HIS A 46 3.84 16.40 -6.59
CA HIS A 46 2.92 15.43 -5.98
C HIS A 46 1.45 15.77 -6.28
N SER A 47 1.07 17.05 -6.13
CA SER A 47 -0.29 17.50 -6.42
C SER A 47 -0.69 17.36 -7.89
N GLU A 48 0.24 17.58 -8.82
CA GLU A 48 0.00 17.40 -10.25
C GLU A 48 -0.28 15.95 -10.57
N ARG A 49 0.52 15.02 -10.03
CA ARG A 49 0.32 13.57 -10.22
C ARG A 49 -1.04 13.10 -9.73
N ILE A 50 -1.40 13.47 -8.49
CA ILE A 50 -2.71 13.10 -7.92
C ILE A 50 -3.83 13.70 -8.77
N ASN A 51 -3.75 15.00 -9.09
CA ASN A 51 -4.79 15.67 -9.88
C ASN A 51 -4.98 15.00 -11.25
N THR A 52 -3.89 14.71 -11.97
CA THR A 52 -3.95 14.06 -13.28
C THR A 52 -4.62 12.70 -13.19
N ILE A 53 -4.21 11.86 -12.23
CA ILE A 53 -4.73 10.49 -12.10
C ILE A 53 -6.20 10.52 -11.65
N VAL A 54 -6.55 11.32 -10.65
CA VAL A 54 -7.93 11.40 -10.13
C VAL A 54 -8.87 11.95 -11.19
N THR A 55 -8.45 13.00 -11.93
CA THR A 55 -9.26 13.58 -13.01
C THR A 55 -9.52 12.55 -14.12
N ASP A 56 -8.50 11.80 -14.53
CA ASP A 56 -8.65 10.73 -15.53
C ASP A 56 -9.62 9.64 -15.06
N VAL A 57 -9.49 9.18 -13.80
CA VAL A 57 -10.40 8.19 -13.22
C VAL A 57 -11.84 8.71 -13.22
N ILE A 58 -12.07 9.96 -12.83
CA ILE A 58 -13.42 10.55 -12.82
C ILE A 58 -13.97 10.57 -14.24
N ILE A 59 -13.25 11.13 -15.19
CA ILE A 59 -13.73 11.28 -16.58
C ILE A 59 -14.04 9.90 -17.18
N ASN A 60 -13.14 8.93 -17.05
CA ASN A 60 -13.33 7.61 -17.65
C ASN A 60 -14.36 6.72 -16.92
N SER A 61 -14.72 7.08 -15.69
CA SER A 61 -15.76 6.38 -14.94
C SER A 61 -17.13 6.99 -15.16
N LEU A 62 -17.24 8.30 -15.38
CA LEU A 62 -18.51 8.97 -15.69
C LEU A 62 -19.15 8.44 -16.98
N ASP A 63 -18.36 8.13 -17.99
CA ASP A 63 -18.85 7.52 -19.24
C ASP A 63 -19.56 6.18 -19.01
N CYS A 64 -19.24 5.50 -17.92
CA CYS A 64 -19.92 4.27 -17.51
C CYS A 64 -21.23 4.53 -16.77
N VAL A 65 -21.36 5.71 -16.14
CA VAL A 65 -22.55 6.11 -15.35
C VAL A 65 -23.67 6.62 -16.26
N ASP A 66 -23.34 7.28 -17.36
CA ASP A 66 -24.32 7.84 -18.30
C ASP A 66 -24.98 6.81 -19.23
N ASN A 67 -24.41 5.62 -19.35
CA ASN A 67 -25.05 4.53 -20.07
C ASN A 67 -26.19 3.93 -19.23
N ASP A 68 -27.33 3.65 -19.87
CA ASP A 68 -28.57 3.10 -19.27
C ASP A 68 -28.41 1.86 -18.37
N LEU A 69 -27.19 1.35 -18.22
CA LEU A 69 -26.79 0.21 -17.39
C LEU A 69 -26.93 0.44 -15.87
N ILE A 70 -26.96 1.71 -15.41
CA ILE A 70 -27.22 2.01 -13.99
C ILE A 70 -28.72 1.98 -13.69
N LYS A 71 -29.57 2.11 -14.70
CA LYS A 71 -31.02 2.05 -14.53
C LYS A 71 -31.52 0.63 -14.24
N ASP A 72 -30.75 -0.37 -14.60
CA ASP A 72 -31.04 -1.77 -14.30
C ASP A 72 -30.20 -2.25 -13.11
N GLN A 73 -30.63 -1.88 -11.90
CA GLN A 73 -29.95 -2.16 -10.64
C GLN A 73 -29.70 -3.66 -10.36
N LEU A 74 -30.21 -4.55 -11.19
CA LEU A 74 -30.13 -6.01 -11.04
C LEU A 74 -29.01 -6.66 -11.90
N GLY A 75 -28.44 -5.97 -12.89
CA GLY A 75 -27.48 -6.57 -13.84
C GLY A 75 -26.00 -6.29 -13.54
N TRP A 76 -25.68 -5.30 -12.72
CA TRP A 76 -24.27 -4.90 -12.51
C TRP A 76 -23.47 -5.89 -11.65
N GLU A 77 -24.11 -6.59 -10.72
CA GLU A 77 -23.46 -7.61 -9.88
C GLU A 77 -23.04 -8.83 -10.72
N ASP A 78 -23.89 -9.25 -11.64
CA ASP A 78 -23.62 -10.37 -12.53
C ASP A 78 -22.46 -10.06 -13.49
N ASN A 79 -22.37 -8.84 -14.00
CA ASN A 79 -21.31 -8.39 -14.89
C ASN A 79 -19.93 -8.36 -14.19
N LEU A 80 -19.88 -7.94 -12.92
CA LEU A 80 -18.64 -7.99 -12.12
C LEU A 80 -18.22 -9.42 -11.79
N LEU A 81 -19.17 -10.31 -11.51
CA LEU A 81 -18.91 -11.72 -11.23
C LEU A 81 -18.44 -12.46 -12.49
N ASN A 82 -18.86 -12.04 -13.67
CA ASN A 82 -18.46 -12.61 -14.96
C ASN A 82 -17.13 -12.05 -15.50
N GLY A 83 -16.41 -11.22 -14.73
CA GLY A 83 -15.09 -10.70 -15.09
C GLY A 83 -15.10 -9.56 -16.10
N GLU A 84 -16.22 -8.85 -16.24
CA GLU A 84 -16.30 -7.65 -17.06
C GLU A 84 -15.48 -6.50 -16.46
N MET A 85 -15.12 -5.53 -17.32
CA MET A 85 -14.24 -4.41 -16.95
C MET A 85 -14.80 -3.63 -15.75
N PRO A 86 -13.96 -3.23 -14.79
CA PRO A 86 -14.40 -2.41 -13.67
C PRO A 86 -14.99 -1.09 -14.16
N TRP A 87 -16.05 -0.63 -13.52
CA TRP A 87 -16.74 0.63 -13.88
C TRP A 87 -15.94 1.84 -13.44
N ILE A 88 -15.28 1.74 -12.27
CA ILE A 88 -14.34 2.77 -11.78
C ILE A 88 -12.95 2.41 -12.29
N ARG A 89 -12.43 3.20 -13.22
CA ARG A 89 -11.20 2.86 -13.94
C ARG A 89 -10.43 4.07 -14.44
N MET A 90 -9.16 3.89 -14.67
CA MET A 90 -8.32 4.78 -15.46
C MET A 90 -8.54 4.56 -16.96
N SER A 91 -8.23 5.56 -17.77
CA SER A 91 -8.04 5.35 -19.22
C SER A 91 -6.96 4.31 -19.46
N LYS A 92 -7.00 3.67 -20.63
CA LYS A 92 -5.98 2.68 -21.01
C LYS A 92 -4.57 3.29 -20.99
N GLU A 93 -4.42 4.49 -21.53
CA GLU A 93 -3.15 5.21 -21.56
C GLU A 93 -2.61 5.47 -20.15
N LEU A 94 -3.46 5.97 -19.26
CA LEU A 94 -3.02 6.26 -17.90
C LEU A 94 -2.75 5.00 -17.09
N SER A 95 -3.50 3.94 -17.30
CA SER A 95 -3.27 2.64 -16.66
C SER A 95 -1.91 2.05 -17.04
N GLU A 96 -1.48 2.21 -18.30
CA GLU A 96 -0.14 1.81 -18.74
C GLU A 96 0.96 2.65 -18.05
N ILE A 97 0.80 3.97 -18.00
CA ILE A 97 1.72 4.88 -17.30
C ILE A 97 1.78 4.58 -15.80
N PHE A 98 0.63 4.33 -15.16
CA PHE A 98 0.56 3.99 -13.74
C PHE A 98 1.27 2.66 -13.45
N THR A 99 1.10 1.68 -14.32
CA THR A 99 1.79 0.39 -14.23
C THR A 99 3.30 0.55 -14.40
N GLU A 100 3.73 1.35 -15.38
CA GLU A 100 5.14 1.65 -15.60
C GLU A 100 5.77 2.36 -14.38
N LEU A 101 5.08 3.35 -13.83
CA LEU A 101 5.50 4.05 -12.61
C LEU A 101 5.61 3.10 -11.41
N ARG A 102 4.62 2.24 -11.23
CA ARG A 102 4.64 1.22 -10.17
C ARG A 102 5.84 0.28 -10.32
N ASN A 103 6.08 -0.23 -11.52
CA ASN A 103 7.22 -1.11 -11.80
C ASN A 103 8.56 -0.39 -11.58
N TYR A 104 8.63 0.89 -11.94
CA TYR A 104 9.81 1.73 -11.65
C TYR A 104 10.07 1.82 -10.14
N MET A 105 9.04 2.09 -9.34
CA MET A 105 9.15 2.16 -7.88
C MET A 105 9.55 0.81 -7.27
N PHE A 106 8.98 -0.30 -7.75
CA PHE A 106 9.39 -1.63 -7.29
C PHE A 106 10.88 -1.86 -7.50
N LYS A 107 11.38 -1.57 -8.69
CA LYS A 107 12.79 -1.81 -9.06
C LYS A 107 13.77 -0.86 -8.37
N ASN A 108 13.43 0.42 -8.27
CA ASN A 108 14.39 1.47 -7.87
C ASN A 108 14.20 1.97 -6.44
N PHE A 109 13.16 1.54 -5.75
CA PHE A 109 12.88 1.95 -4.38
C PHE A 109 12.60 0.75 -3.47
N TYR A 110 11.50 0.02 -3.66
CA TYR A 110 11.08 -1.03 -2.72
C TYR A 110 12.10 -2.17 -2.60
N HIS A 111 12.58 -2.74 -3.70
CA HIS A 111 13.58 -3.82 -3.66
C HIS A 111 14.88 -3.37 -3.01
N ILE A 112 15.35 -2.15 -3.34
CA ILE A 112 16.60 -1.65 -2.77
C ILE A 112 16.46 -1.43 -1.26
N ILE A 113 15.31 -0.94 -0.79
CA ILE A 113 15.06 -0.79 0.64
C ILE A 113 14.93 -2.14 1.33
N SER A 114 14.20 -3.09 0.74
CA SER A 114 14.06 -4.45 1.30
C SER A 114 15.39 -5.15 1.48
N ASP A 115 16.30 -4.98 0.51
CA ASP A 115 17.62 -5.62 0.51
C ASP A 115 18.67 -4.83 1.32
N SER A 116 18.32 -3.65 1.82
CA SER A 116 19.19 -2.85 2.68
C SER A 116 19.25 -3.40 4.11
N ASP A 117 20.29 -3.01 4.87
CA ASP A 117 20.38 -3.34 6.30
C ASP A 117 19.15 -2.93 7.10
N ILE A 118 18.51 -1.81 6.72
CA ILE A 118 17.26 -1.33 7.31
C ILE A 118 16.13 -2.33 7.06
N GLY A 119 15.93 -2.76 5.81
CA GLY A 119 14.88 -3.72 5.43
C GLY A 119 15.09 -5.09 6.06
N ILE A 120 16.33 -5.58 6.06
CA ILE A 120 16.70 -6.85 6.70
C ILE A 120 16.43 -6.80 8.20
N THR A 121 16.83 -5.71 8.87
CA THR A 121 16.57 -5.55 10.31
C THR A 121 15.10 -5.39 10.62
N ALA A 122 14.35 -4.64 9.82
CA ALA A 122 12.90 -4.52 9.98
C ALA A 122 12.22 -5.89 9.85
N SER A 123 12.58 -6.68 8.85
CA SER A 123 12.08 -8.05 8.67
C SER A 123 12.39 -8.93 9.88
N LYS A 124 13.61 -8.83 10.41
CA LYS A 124 14.01 -9.59 11.61
C LYS A 124 13.23 -9.17 12.87
N ILE A 125 12.93 -7.90 13.00
CA ILE A 125 12.09 -7.39 14.11
C ILE A 125 10.69 -8.00 14.05
N ILE A 126 10.07 -8.00 12.87
CA ILE A 126 8.76 -8.62 12.64
C ILE A 126 8.79 -10.12 12.97
N GLU A 127 9.80 -10.84 12.49
CA GLU A 127 9.98 -12.27 12.77
C GLU A 127 10.10 -12.57 14.27
N VAL A 128 10.95 -11.83 14.98
CA VAL A 128 11.14 -12.01 16.43
C VAL A 128 9.86 -11.73 17.21
N ILE A 129 9.12 -10.68 16.87
CA ILE A 129 7.84 -10.38 17.51
C ILE A 129 6.83 -11.48 17.24
N PHE A 130 6.74 -11.94 15.99
CA PHE A 130 5.82 -13.01 15.58
C PHE A 130 6.11 -14.30 16.35
N GLU A 131 7.33 -14.78 16.36
CA GLU A 131 7.74 -16.00 17.08
C GLU A 131 7.48 -15.88 18.58
N TYR A 132 7.83 -14.73 19.16
CA TYR A 132 7.59 -14.49 20.59
C TYR A 132 6.11 -14.53 20.95
N LEU A 133 5.25 -13.88 20.16
CA LEU A 133 3.81 -13.88 20.37
C LEU A 133 3.17 -15.25 20.12
N CYS A 134 3.69 -16.03 19.16
CA CYS A 134 3.26 -17.41 18.98
C CYS A 134 3.53 -18.28 20.22
N ASN A 135 4.60 -18.01 20.94
CA ASN A 135 4.92 -18.70 22.20
C ASN A 135 4.24 -18.10 23.43
N ASN A 136 3.73 -16.87 23.33
CA ASN A 136 3.13 -16.10 24.44
C ASN A 136 1.79 -15.50 24.02
N ASP A 137 0.89 -16.29 23.45
CA ASP A 137 -0.39 -15.86 22.89
C ASP A 137 -1.32 -15.11 23.85
N LYS A 138 -1.11 -15.31 25.17
CA LYS A 138 -1.83 -14.58 26.23
C LYS A 138 -1.58 -13.07 26.24
N LEU A 139 -0.49 -12.62 25.61
CA LEU A 139 -0.19 -11.19 25.45
C LEU A 139 -1.06 -10.53 24.39
N ILE A 140 -1.65 -11.32 23.50
CA ILE A 140 -2.57 -10.81 22.48
C ILE A 140 -3.91 -10.50 23.14
N PRO A 141 -4.53 -9.34 22.88
CA PRO A 141 -5.84 -9.01 23.40
C PRO A 141 -6.88 -10.10 23.14
N LYS A 142 -7.70 -10.40 24.15
CA LYS A 142 -8.66 -11.50 24.07
C LYS A 142 -9.61 -11.36 22.88
N TRP A 143 -10.05 -10.13 22.57
CA TRP A 143 -10.98 -9.88 21.48
C TRP A 143 -10.39 -10.25 20.10
N ILE A 144 -9.06 -10.11 19.89
CA ILE A 144 -8.40 -10.56 18.65
C ILE A 144 -8.38 -12.09 18.61
N ARG A 145 -8.00 -12.74 19.72
CA ARG A 145 -7.93 -14.19 19.79
C ARG A 145 -9.30 -14.86 19.60
N ASP A 146 -10.36 -14.24 20.08
CA ASP A 146 -11.71 -14.78 19.99
C ASP A 146 -12.31 -14.75 18.57
N ILE A 147 -11.84 -13.84 17.71
CA ILE A 147 -12.31 -13.74 16.32
C ILE A 147 -11.39 -14.43 15.30
N SER A 148 -10.20 -14.80 15.71
CA SER A 148 -9.21 -15.40 14.81
C SER A 148 -9.37 -16.91 14.76
N ASN A 149 -9.23 -17.49 13.56
CA ASN A 149 -9.41 -18.92 13.33
C ASN A 149 -8.25 -19.76 13.87
N THR A 150 -7.05 -19.23 13.91
CA THR A 150 -5.84 -19.87 14.44
C THR A 150 -5.02 -18.88 15.26
N LYS A 151 -4.09 -19.44 16.05
CA LYS A 151 -3.16 -18.62 16.83
C LYS A 151 -2.29 -17.74 15.95
N GLU A 152 -1.79 -18.27 14.85
CA GLU A 152 -0.94 -17.55 13.91
C GLU A 152 -1.67 -16.36 13.25
N VAL A 153 -2.94 -16.53 12.94
CA VAL A 153 -3.81 -15.46 12.46
C VAL A 153 -3.98 -14.38 13.53
N ALA A 154 -4.26 -14.75 14.77
CA ALA A 154 -4.36 -13.79 15.89
C ALA A 154 -3.07 -13.01 16.10
N VAL A 155 -1.91 -13.67 16.00
CA VAL A 155 -0.59 -13.02 16.07
C VAL A 155 -0.40 -12.04 14.92
N SER A 156 -0.71 -12.45 13.70
CA SER A 156 -0.60 -11.60 12.51
C SER A 156 -1.50 -10.36 12.63
N ASP A 157 -2.76 -10.53 13.01
CA ASP A 157 -3.71 -9.44 13.18
C ASP A 157 -3.25 -8.44 14.25
N TYR A 158 -2.72 -8.93 15.37
CA TYR A 158 -2.18 -8.09 16.42
C TYR A 158 -0.93 -7.34 15.97
N LEU A 159 -0.01 -8.02 15.29
CA LEU A 159 1.22 -7.43 14.76
C LEU A 159 0.94 -6.38 13.69
N CYS A 160 0.02 -6.63 12.77
CA CYS A 160 -0.41 -5.68 11.74
C CYS A 160 -1.06 -4.42 12.33
N GLY A 161 -1.62 -4.51 13.54
CA GLY A 161 -2.17 -3.36 14.26
C GLY A 161 -1.15 -2.53 15.04
N MET A 162 0.12 -2.94 15.08
CA MET A 162 1.17 -2.19 15.76
C MET A 162 1.61 -0.98 14.94
N THR A 163 1.90 0.14 15.63
CA THR A 163 2.67 1.22 15.02
C THR A 163 4.16 0.86 14.99
N ASP A 164 4.94 1.46 14.10
CA ASP A 164 6.39 1.22 14.01
C ASP A 164 7.10 1.41 15.35
N ASN A 165 6.79 2.52 16.03
CA ASN A 165 7.38 2.82 17.34
C ASN A 165 7.01 1.78 18.41
N PHE A 166 5.77 1.28 18.39
CA PHE A 166 5.34 0.25 19.32
C PHE A 166 6.05 -1.08 19.01
N ALA A 167 6.13 -1.48 17.74
CA ALA A 167 6.82 -2.70 17.31
C ALA A 167 8.33 -2.67 17.69
N LEU A 168 9.00 -1.53 17.44
CA LEU A 168 10.39 -1.33 17.83
C LEU A 168 10.60 -1.46 19.34
N SER A 169 9.77 -0.76 20.14
CA SER A 169 9.86 -0.81 21.61
C SER A 169 9.53 -2.21 22.14
N PHE A 170 8.56 -2.89 21.52
CA PHE A 170 8.20 -4.25 21.89
C PHE A 170 9.33 -5.24 21.60
N ALA A 171 9.94 -5.14 20.42
CA ALA A 171 11.07 -5.98 20.03
C ALA A 171 12.30 -5.74 20.94
N GLU A 172 12.60 -4.49 21.29
CA GLU A 172 13.70 -4.17 22.24
C GLU A 172 13.47 -4.75 23.64
N ASN A 173 12.22 -4.84 24.10
CA ASN A 173 11.90 -5.48 25.37
C ASN A 173 12.10 -7.01 25.34
N ILE A 174 11.89 -7.64 24.18
CA ILE A 174 12.09 -9.08 24.00
C ILE A 174 13.56 -9.39 23.77
N TYR A 175 14.19 -8.61 22.91
CA TYR A 175 15.56 -8.82 22.45
C TYR A 175 16.34 -7.50 22.48
N PRO A 176 16.91 -7.14 23.63
CA PRO A 176 17.63 -5.88 23.79
C PRO A 176 18.78 -5.72 22.80
N GLY A 177 18.78 -4.62 22.07
CA GLY A 177 19.79 -4.29 21.07
C GLY A 177 19.43 -4.64 19.63
N ILE A 178 18.24 -5.24 19.38
CA ILE A 178 17.84 -5.66 18.04
C ILE A 178 17.74 -4.49 17.04
N SER A 179 17.43 -3.29 17.55
CA SER A 179 17.22 -2.09 16.72
C SER A 179 18.33 -1.03 16.83
N LYS A 180 19.27 -1.21 17.78
CA LYS A 180 20.20 -0.15 18.22
C LYS A 180 21.12 0.42 17.14
N GLU A 181 21.48 -0.35 16.13
CA GLU A 181 22.41 0.12 15.10
C GLU A 181 21.72 0.90 13.98
N ILE A 182 20.45 0.64 13.70
CA ILE A 182 19.77 1.11 12.49
C ILE A 182 18.64 2.09 12.79
N PHE A 183 17.96 1.94 13.92
CA PHE A 183 16.82 2.77 14.29
C PHE A 183 17.11 3.76 15.44
N GLN A 184 18.38 4.05 15.70
CA GLN A 184 18.77 5.04 16.73
C GLN A 184 18.10 6.39 16.50
N GLY A 185 17.34 6.86 17.52
CA GLY A 185 16.61 8.12 17.47
C GLY A 185 15.13 8.03 17.07
N ARG A 186 14.60 6.83 16.86
CA ARG A 186 13.16 6.59 16.62
C ARG A 186 12.42 5.92 17.76
N ILE A 187 13.14 5.61 18.87
CA ILE A 187 12.60 5.03 20.11
C ILE A 187 12.46 6.12 21.14
#